data_55d27e582bf57b2518d8b53011035379
#
_entry.id   55d27e582bf57b2518d8b53011035379
#
_cell.length_a   1.000
_cell.length_b   1.000
_cell.length_c   1.000
_cell.angle_alpha   90.00
_cell.angle_beta   90.00
_cell.angle_gamma   90.00
#
_symmetry.space_group_name_H-M   'P 1'
#
loop_
_entity.id
_entity.type
_entity.pdbx_description
1 polymer ?
#
loop_
_entity_poly.entity_id
_entity_poly.type
_entity_poly.pdbx_seq_one_letter_code
_entity_poly.pdbx_strand_id
1 'polypeptide(L)'
;MNIILIEPYFTGSHKQWAIGFANHSKHDVLLLTMKGQFWKWRMHGGAVTMAREFNNLTWRPDLILTTDMLDLSTFLALTKSKSHGIPTAIYFHENQISYPWSPNDRDIAQKRDTHYGFINFASALSADQVFFNSEFHMDSFLDALPRFLRKFPDYRELDSVDMIRNNSRILHLGMDLQQFDNHRIDHGEAPLILWNHRWEYDKNPDDFFSVLERVKEYGYDFKLAVMGENFSQYPDIFVDAHKSFKNQIVQWGYTDSFTDYAKWLWKADILPVTSNQEFFGASVME
;
A
#
# COMPACT_ATOMS: atom_id res chain seq x y z
N MET A 1 22.15 15.86 -0.47
CA MET A 1 22.34 14.79 0.52
C MET A 1 22.36 13.45 -0.18
N ASN A 2 23.05 12.52 0.40
CA ASN A 2 23.05 11.11 -0.02
C ASN A 2 21.97 10.37 0.78
N ILE A 3 20.93 9.89 0.13
CA ILE A 3 19.83 9.18 0.77
C ILE A 3 19.88 7.71 0.37
N ILE A 4 19.84 6.80 1.32
CA ILE A 4 19.54 5.40 1.01
C ILE A 4 18.07 5.14 1.29
N LEU A 5 17.35 4.66 0.27
CA LEU A 5 15.97 4.23 0.40
C LEU A 5 15.94 2.70 0.37
N ILE A 6 15.44 2.11 1.46
CA ILE A 6 15.41 0.66 1.67
C ILE A 6 13.97 0.17 1.54
N GLU A 7 13.72 -0.63 0.49
CA GLU A 7 12.40 -1.19 0.19
C GLU A 7 12.47 -2.72 0.02
N PRO A 8 12.14 -3.48 1.07
CA PRO A 8 12.17 -4.94 0.99
C PRO A 8 11.08 -5.57 0.14
N TYR A 9 10.02 -4.82 -0.19
CA TYR A 9 8.88 -5.31 -0.98
C TYR A 9 8.70 -4.52 -2.28
N PHE A 10 9.71 -4.55 -3.14
CA PHE A 10 9.81 -3.72 -4.34
C PHE A 10 8.91 -4.25 -5.47
N THR A 11 7.62 -3.92 -5.42
CA THR A 11 6.59 -4.24 -6.43
C THR A 11 5.43 -3.24 -6.35
N GLY A 12 4.57 -3.20 -7.38
CA GLY A 12 3.37 -2.38 -7.41
C GLY A 12 3.62 -0.92 -7.02
N SER A 13 2.78 -0.36 -6.16
CA SER A 13 2.85 1.02 -5.68
C SER A 13 4.15 1.33 -4.90
N HIS A 14 4.69 0.38 -4.14
CA HIS A 14 5.97 0.51 -3.45
C HIS A 14 7.12 0.78 -4.42
N LYS A 15 7.17 -0.01 -5.51
CA LYS A 15 8.18 0.17 -6.56
C LYS A 15 8.03 1.51 -7.27
N GLN A 16 6.80 1.85 -7.66
CA GLN A 16 6.51 3.12 -8.35
C GLN A 16 6.92 4.32 -7.49
N TRP A 17 6.55 4.32 -6.22
CA TRP A 17 6.93 5.36 -5.28
C TRP A 17 8.44 5.46 -5.11
N ALA A 18 9.14 4.36 -4.87
CA ALA A 18 10.58 4.36 -4.66
C ALA A 18 11.35 4.88 -5.89
N ILE A 19 10.96 4.45 -7.10
CA ILE A 19 11.53 4.94 -8.36
C ILE A 19 11.18 6.42 -8.56
N GLY A 20 9.92 6.81 -8.34
CA GLY A 20 9.48 8.21 -8.45
C GLY A 20 10.23 9.11 -7.49
N PHE A 21 10.39 8.70 -6.22
CA PHE A 21 11.16 9.43 -5.24
C PHE A 21 12.62 9.60 -5.68
N ALA A 22 13.28 8.56 -6.18
CA ALA A 22 14.65 8.63 -6.65
C ALA A 22 14.79 9.56 -7.87
N ASN A 23 13.86 9.48 -8.82
CA ASN A 23 13.93 10.26 -10.08
C ASN A 23 13.61 11.75 -9.90
N HIS A 24 12.71 12.09 -8.97
CA HIS A 24 12.26 13.46 -8.76
C HIS A 24 12.94 14.15 -7.56
N SER A 25 13.71 13.41 -6.77
CA SER A 25 14.46 13.97 -5.65
C SER A 25 15.58 14.92 -6.13
N LYS A 26 15.82 15.99 -5.38
CA LYS A 26 17.00 16.86 -5.53
C LYS A 26 18.27 16.23 -4.90
N HIS A 27 18.16 15.05 -4.36
CA HIS A 27 19.20 14.37 -3.61
C HIS A 27 19.70 13.15 -4.38
N ASP A 28 20.92 12.70 -4.08
CA ASP A 28 21.43 11.41 -4.55
C ASP A 28 20.72 10.30 -3.79
N VAL A 29 19.88 9.54 -4.49
CA VAL A 29 19.09 8.46 -3.89
C VAL A 29 19.58 7.11 -4.37
N LEU A 30 20.09 6.30 -3.45
CA LEU A 30 20.44 4.90 -3.70
C LEU A 30 19.27 4.01 -3.26
N LEU A 31 18.72 3.23 -4.19
CA LEU A 31 17.69 2.25 -3.88
C LEU A 31 18.32 0.92 -3.46
N LEU A 32 18.02 0.46 -2.24
CA LEU A 32 18.39 -0.85 -1.74
C LEU A 32 17.12 -1.70 -1.63
N THR A 33 16.95 -2.67 -2.54
CA THR A 33 15.64 -3.31 -2.73
C THR A 33 15.71 -4.84 -2.74
N MET A 34 14.58 -5.49 -2.43
CA MET A 34 14.34 -6.91 -2.65
C MET A 34 13.12 -7.12 -3.53
N LYS A 35 13.03 -8.26 -4.24
CA LYS A 35 11.85 -8.60 -5.02
C LYS A 35 10.59 -8.59 -4.15
N GLY A 36 9.50 -8.01 -4.67
CA GLY A 36 8.20 -7.93 -4.01
C GLY A 36 7.45 -9.26 -3.99
N GLN A 37 7.91 -10.18 -3.17
CA GLN A 37 7.33 -11.51 -2.95
C GLN A 37 7.41 -11.86 -1.47
N PHE A 38 6.45 -12.68 -0.99
CA PHE A 38 6.47 -13.20 0.38
C PHE A 38 6.55 -12.06 1.43
N TRP A 39 5.60 -11.12 1.40
CA TRP A 39 5.62 -9.92 2.22
C TRP A 39 5.87 -10.20 3.72
N LYS A 40 5.25 -11.25 4.28
CA LYS A 40 5.48 -11.67 5.66
C LYS A 40 6.95 -11.97 5.95
N TRP A 41 7.61 -12.66 5.00
CA TRP A 41 9.03 -12.94 5.11
C TRP A 41 9.89 -11.69 4.91
N ARG A 42 9.46 -10.72 4.09
CA ARG A 42 10.17 -9.45 3.95
C ARG A 42 10.16 -8.66 5.25
N MET A 43 9.04 -8.60 5.95
CA MET A 43 8.95 -7.92 7.25
C MET A 43 9.86 -8.56 8.31
N HIS A 44 10.09 -9.88 8.26
CA HIS A 44 10.98 -10.57 9.19
C HIS A 44 12.43 -10.61 8.71
N GLY A 45 12.66 -11.35 7.64
CA GLY A 45 14.00 -11.68 7.17
C GLY A 45 14.63 -10.59 6.31
N GLY A 46 13.83 -9.66 5.80
CA GLY A 46 14.30 -8.57 4.94
C GLY A 46 15.38 -7.73 5.60
N ALA A 47 15.22 -7.42 6.87
CA ALA A 47 16.20 -6.63 7.64
C ALA A 47 17.60 -7.27 7.66
N VAL A 48 17.69 -8.59 7.77
CA VAL A 48 18.97 -9.32 7.78
C VAL A 48 19.67 -9.22 6.42
N THR A 49 18.91 -9.42 5.34
CA THR A 49 19.45 -9.32 3.97
C THR A 49 19.87 -7.89 3.66
N MET A 50 19.00 -6.91 3.94
CA MET A 50 19.29 -5.50 3.69
C MET A 50 20.48 -5.00 4.53
N ALA A 51 20.61 -5.44 5.78
CA ALA A 51 21.75 -5.09 6.62
C ALA A 51 23.07 -5.61 6.05
N ARG A 52 23.09 -6.84 5.52
CA ARG A 52 24.26 -7.40 4.86
C ARG A 52 24.65 -6.56 3.64
N GLU A 53 23.70 -6.25 2.76
CA GLU A 53 23.95 -5.45 1.57
C GLU A 53 24.40 -4.02 1.95
N PHE A 54 23.75 -3.39 2.94
CA PHE A 54 24.13 -2.07 3.45
C PHE A 54 25.58 -2.07 3.99
N ASN A 55 25.97 -3.07 4.76
CA ASN A 55 27.30 -3.15 5.32
C ASN A 55 28.39 -3.30 4.24
N ASN A 56 28.06 -3.90 3.09
CA ASN A 56 28.99 -4.07 1.98
C ASN A 56 29.13 -2.80 1.10
N LEU A 57 28.23 -1.80 1.24
CA LEU A 57 28.35 -0.56 0.49
C LEU A 57 29.62 0.22 0.91
N THR A 58 30.31 0.77 -0.05
CA THR A 58 31.38 1.76 0.21
C THR A 58 30.85 3.17 0.37
N TRP A 59 29.66 3.41 -0.17
CA TRP A 59 28.94 4.68 -0.12
C TRP A 59 28.32 4.89 1.28
N ARG A 60 28.37 6.13 1.78
CA ARG A 60 27.81 6.50 3.08
C ARG A 60 26.62 7.43 2.88
N PRO A 61 25.43 7.08 3.36
CA PRO A 61 24.28 7.97 3.33
C PRO A 61 24.34 9.04 4.44
N ASP A 62 23.69 10.17 4.15
CA ASP A 62 23.39 11.23 5.13
C ASP A 62 22.03 10.97 5.81
N LEU A 63 21.17 10.13 5.19
CA LEU A 63 19.84 9.75 5.67
C LEU A 63 19.54 8.31 5.27
N ILE A 64 19.01 7.53 6.22
CA ILE A 64 18.41 6.22 5.97
C ILE A 64 16.89 6.43 5.92
N LEU A 65 16.28 6.23 4.75
CA LEU A 65 14.83 6.20 4.56
C LEU A 65 14.41 4.75 4.29
N THR A 66 13.45 4.24 5.04
CA THR A 66 12.92 2.89 4.85
C THR A 66 11.42 2.89 4.76
N THR A 67 10.83 1.77 4.34
CA THR A 67 9.38 1.58 4.34
C THR A 67 8.92 0.67 5.48
N ASP A 68 7.61 0.65 5.72
CA ASP A 68 6.93 -0.17 6.74
C ASP A 68 7.18 -1.68 6.60
N MET A 69 7.67 -2.11 5.42
CA MET A 69 8.00 -3.52 5.14
C MET A 69 9.36 -3.96 5.69
N LEU A 70 10.12 -3.06 6.33
CA LEU A 70 11.38 -3.39 7.00
C LEU A 70 11.22 -3.41 8.52
N ASP A 71 11.77 -4.42 9.19
CA ASP A 71 12.08 -4.34 10.62
C ASP A 71 13.29 -3.41 10.82
N LEU A 72 13.00 -2.12 11.01
CA LEU A 72 14.04 -1.10 11.18
C LEU A 72 14.87 -1.34 12.43
N SER A 73 14.27 -1.81 13.52
CA SER A 73 14.98 -2.08 14.78
C SER A 73 16.08 -3.13 14.57
N THR A 74 15.73 -4.24 13.93
CA THR A 74 16.69 -5.30 13.58
C THR A 74 17.75 -4.81 12.60
N PHE A 75 17.34 -4.03 11.57
CA PHE A 75 18.28 -3.45 10.61
C PHE A 75 19.33 -2.56 11.31
N LEU A 76 18.89 -1.64 12.17
CA LEU A 76 19.79 -0.73 12.89
C LEU A 76 20.74 -1.49 13.82
N ALA A 77 20.26 -2.52 14.52
CA ALA A 77 21.09 -3.37 15.37
C ALA A 77 22.20 -4.08 14.58
N LEU A 78 21.88 -4.60 13.39
CA LEU A 78 22.83 -5.34 12.53
C LEU A 78 23.79 -4.42 11.75
N THR A 79 23.47 -3.16 11.63
CA THR A 79 24.28 -2.16 10.90
C THR A 79 24.91 -1.10 11.81
N LYS A 80 24.80 -1.26 13.14
CA LYS A 80 25.17 -0.24 14.14
C LYS A 80 26.53 0.42 13.94
N SER A 81 27.54 -0.33 13.49
CA SER A 81 28.89 0.21 13.25
C SER A 81 28.95 1.21 12.10
N LYS A 82 28.01 1.12 11.16
CA LYS A 82 27.95 1.95 9.95
C LYS A 82 26.81 2.95 9.95
N SER A 83 25.66 2.57 10.54
CA SER A 83 24.48 3.43 10.64
C SER A 83 24.52 4.41 11.81
N HIS A 84 25.44 4.23 12.79
CA HIS A 84 25.52 5.10 13.95
C HIS A 84 25.67 6.59 13.56
N GLY A 85 24.78 7.41 14.14
CA GLY A 85 24.75 8.85 13.90
C GLY A 85 24.19 9.27 12.54
N ILE A 86 23.63 8.35 11.75
CA ILE A 86 22.89 8.67 10.54
C ILE A 86 21.41 8.78 10.91
N PRO A 87 20.76 9.93 10.63
CA PRO A 87 19.32 10.08 10.84
C PRO A 87 18.52 9.01 10.09
N THR A 88 17.41 8.60 10.70
CA THR A 88 16.54 7.54 10.17
C THR A 88 15.11 8.03 9.99
N ALA A 89 14.50 7.68 8.88
CA ALA A 89 13.09 7.93 8.63
C ALA A 89 12.40 6.66 8.14
N ILE A 90 11.14 6.48 8.54
CA ILE A 90 10.29 5.40 8.04
C ILE A 90 9.08 5.99 7.34
N TYR A 91 8.75 5.48 6.15
CA TYR A 91 7.57 5.83 5.38
C TYR A 91 6.58 4.66 5.37
N PHE A 92 5.38 4.91 5.87
CA PHE A 92 4.31 3.93 5.90
C PHE A 92 3.45 4.03 4.64
N HIS A 93 3.50 2.99 3.80
CA HIS A 93 2.54 2.76 2.72
C HIS A 93 1.25 2.14 3.25
N GLU A 94 1.40 1.20 4.18
CA GLU A 94 0.34 0.53 4.93
C GLU A 94 0.84 0.22 6.35
N ASN A 95 -0.02 -0.33 7.21
CA ASN A 95 0.41 -0.81 8.51
C ASN A 95 -0.37 -2.06 8.91
N GLN A 96 0.27 -2.96 9.62
CA GLN A 96 -0.31 -4.24 10.02
C GLN A 96 -1.05 -4.19 11.38
N ILE A 97 -1.25 -2.99 11.94
CA ILE A 97 -2.03 -2.77 13.16
C ILE A 97 -3.50 -2.54 12.85
N SER A 98 -3.78 -1.72 11.82
CA SER A 98 -5.15 -1.35 11.42
C SER A 98 -5.57 -1.90 10.06
N TYR A 99 -4.67 -2.52 9.28
CA TYR A 99 -5.04 -3.15 8.01
C TYR A 99 -5.96 -4.36 8.26
N PRO A 100 -7.07 -4.50 7.51
CA PRO A 100 -7.97 -5.64 7.67
C PRO A 100 -7.30 -6.93 7.19
N TRP A 101 -7.34 -7.95 8.04
CA TRP A 101 -6.81 -9.27 7.72
C TRP A 101 -7.67 -9.99 6.69
N SER A 102 -7.03 -10.73 5.78
CA SER A 102 -7.75 -11.63 4.88
C SER A 102 -8.51 -12.69 5.69
N PRO A 103 -9.80 -12.94 5.38
CA PRO A 103 -10.57 -13.97 6.06
C PRO A 103 -9.93 -15.37 5.98
N ASN A 104 -9.13 -15.61 4.95
CA ASN A 104 -8.46 -16.89 4.68
C ASN A 104 -7.02 -16.96 5.23
N ASP A 105 -6.56 -15.92 5.95
CA ASP A 105 -5.19 -15.91 6.46
C ASP A 105 -5.04 -16.84 7.67
N ARG A 106 -4.06 -17.75 7.58
CA ARG A 106 -3.79 -18.77 8.60
C ARG A 106 -3.24 -18.17 9.91
N ASP A 107 -2.64 -16.98 9.86
CA ASP A 107 -2.01 -16.38 11.03
C ASP A 107 -3.04 -15.96 12.08
N ILE A 108 -4.25 -15.57 11.66
CA ILE A 108 -5.36 -15.28 12.59
C ILE A 108 -5.72 -16.53 13.39
N ALA A 109 -5.94 -17.66 12.71
CA ALA A 109 -6.28 -18.93 13.37
C ALA A 109 -5.15 -19.42 14.30
N GLN A 110 -3.90 -19.09 13.99
CA GLN A 110 -2.72 -19.45 14.79
C GLN A 110 -2.33 -18.39 15.83
N LYS A 111 -3.12 -17.31 15.99
CA LYS A 111 -2.85 -16.18 16.90
C LYS A 111 -1.49 -15.51 16.65
N ARG A 112 -1.07 -15.41 15.40
CA ARG A 112 0.18 -14.78 14.96
C ARG A 112 -0.05 -13.42 14.32
N ASP A 113 -1.27 -12.94 14.29
CA ASP A 113 -1.72 -11.68 13.70
C ASP A 113 -1.09 -10.43 14.33
N THR A 114 -0.60 -10.53 15.58
CA THR A 114 0.02 -9.39 16.28
C THR A 114 1.49 -9.16 15.91
N HIS A 115 2.15 -10.13 15.30
CA HIS A 115 3.60 -10.09 15.12
C HIS A 115 4.06 -8.98 14.16
N TYR A 116 3.40 -8.85 13.02
CA TYR A 116 3.74 -7.83 12.01
C TYR A 116 3.39 -6.42 12.48
N GLY A 117 2.29 -6.28 13.21
CA GLY A 117 1.94 -5.03 13.87
C GLY A 117 3.00 -4.60 14.89
N PHE A 118 3.61 -5.56 15.62
CA PHE A 118 4.67 -5.24 16.56
C PHE A 118 5.96 -4.79 15.84
N ILE A 119 6.28 -5.36 14.67
CA ILE A 119 7.38 -4.88 13.82
C ILE A 119 7.13 -3.43 13.40
N ASN A 120 5.91 -3.09 12.95
CA ASN A 120 5.57 -1.71 12.59
C ASN A 120 5.71 -0.77 13.79
N PHE A 121 5.21 -1.16 14.97
CA PHE A 121 5.35 -0.39 16.21
C PHE A 121 6.81 -0.14 16.59
N ALA A 122 7.62 -1.20 16.68
CA ALA A 122 9.02 -1.10 17.06
C ALA A 122 9.84 -0.30 16.04
N SER A 123 9.53 -0.45 14.74
CA SER A 123 10.17 0.33 13.67
C SER A 123 9.83 1.81 13.75
N ALA A 124 8.56 2.15 13.99
CA ALA A 124 8.13 3.54 14.18
C ALA A 124 8.78 4.18 15.40
N LEU A 125 8.91 3.43 16.51
CA LEU A 125 9.57 3.91 17.72
C LEU A 125 11.08 4.09 17.56
N SER A 126 11.71 3.31 16.67
CA SER A 126 13.15 3.35 16.41
C SER A 126 13.57 4.43 15.42
N ALA A 127 12.63 4.99 14.66
CA ALA A 127 12.91 6.03 13.67
C ALA A 127 12.96 7.42 14.31
N ASP A 128 13.87 8.28 13.83
CA ASP A 128 13.90 9.69 14.21
C ASP A 128 12.69 10.46 13.65
N GLN A 129 12.17 10.04 12.49
CA GLN A 129 10.99 10.61 11.85
C GLN A 129 10.11 9.52 11.24
N VAL A 130 8.80 9.63 11.43
CA VAL A 130 7.79 8.73 10.87
C VAL A 130 6.93 9.49 9.87
N PHE A 131 6.77 8.94 8.66
CA PHE A 131 5.91 9.51 7.64
C PHE A 131 4.75 8.59 7.30
N PHE A 132 3.56 9.17 7.19
CA PHE A 132 2.36 8.48 6.72
C PHE A 132 1.88 9.12 5.42
N ASN A 133 1.33 8.32 4.52
CA ASN A 133 0.86 8.79 3.21
C ASN A 133 -0.42 9.64 3.28
N SER A 134 -1.17 9.59 4.38
CA SER A 134 -2.36 10.42 4.61
C SER A 134 -2.61 10.67 6.10
N GLU A 135 -3.44 11.65 6.41
CA GLU A 135 -3.93 11.92 7.77
C GLU A 135 -4.72 10.72 8.30
N PHE A 136 -5.62 10.18 7.49
CA PHE A 136 -6.37 8.98 7.85
C PHE A 136 -5.45 7.79 8.22
N HIS A 137 -4.36 7.59 7.47
CA HIS A 137 -3.40 6.53 7.77
C HIS A 137 -2.71 6.76 9.12
N MET A 138 -2.21 7.97 9.35
CA MET A 138 -1.57 8.36 10.61
C MET A 138 -2.52 8.16 11.80
N ASP A 139 -3.74 8.66 11.69
CA ASP A 139 -4.73 8.56 12.77
C ASP A 139 -5.15 7.11 13.00
N SER A 140 -5.41 6.34 11.95
CA SER A 140 -5.78 4.93 12.08
C SER A 140 -4.70 4.09 12.78
N PHE A 141 -3.41 4.37 12.50
CA PHE A 141 -2.29 3.71 13.17
C PHE A 141 -2.22 4.10 14.65
N LEU A 142 -2.20 5.40 14.93
CA LEU A 142 -2.01 5.94 16.27
C LEU A 142 -3.20 5.64 17.20
N ASP A 143 -4.43 5.62 16.70
CA ASP A 143 -5.63 5.30 17.46
C ASP A 143 -5.77 3.79 17.73
N ALA A 144 -5.33 2.95 16.80
CA ALA A 144 -5.32 1.52 16.99
C ALA A 144 -4.20 1.03 17.92
N LEU A 145 -3.08 1.75 17.98
CA LEU A 145 -1.87 1.35 18.69
C LEU A 145 -2.07 1.10 20.20
N PRO A 146 -2.78 1.95 20.98
CA PRO A 146 -3.04 1.66 22.40
C PRO A 146 -3.82 0.38 22.62
N ARG A 147 -4.82 0.09 21.75
CA ARG A 147 -5.60 -1.14 21.81
C ARG A 147 -4.74 -2.36 21.46
N PHE A 148 -3.86 -2.21 20.48
CA PHE A 148 -2.91 -3.24 20.08
C PHE A 148 -1.94 -3.57 21.21
N LEU A 149 -1.32 -2.58 21.85
CA LEU A 149 -0.38 -2.75 22.95
C LEU A 149 -1.03 -3.39 24.20
N ARG A 150 -2.31 -3.11 24.44
CA ARG A 150 -3.05 -3.75 25.56
C ARG A 150 -3.27 -5.26 25.38
N LYS A 151 -3.02 -5.83 24.21
CA LYS A 151 -3.05 -7.30 24.01
C LYS A 151 -1.88 -8.00 24.69
N PHE A 152 -0.78 -7.30 24.98
CA PHE A 152 0.38 -7.86 25.68
C PHE A 152 0.17 -7.90 27.20
N PRO A 153 0.81 -8.85 27.91
CA PRO A 153 0.45 -9.13 29.30
C PRO A 153 0.81 -8.01 30.28
N ASP A 154 2.00 -7.39 30.13
CA ASP A 154 2.53 -6.35 31.01
C ASP A 154 3.43 -5.38 30.23
N TYR A 155 4.00 -4.37 30.89
CA TYR A 155 4.94 -3.37 30.31
C TYR A 155 4.51 -2.92 28.92
N ARG A 156 3.25 -2.45 28.84
CA ARG A 156 2.54 -2.17 27.58
C ARG A 156 3.00 -0.93 26.86
N GLU A 157 3.95 -0.18 27.44
CA GLU A 157 4.66 0.98 26.85
C GLU A 157 3.70 2.01 26.20
N LEU A 158 2.55 2.29 26.85
CA LEU A 158 1.51 3.15 26.25
C LEU A 158 2.00 4.59 26.01
N ASP A 159 2.96 5.05 26.79
CA ASP A 159 3.56 6.39 26.65
C ASP A 159 4.37 6.53 25.34
N SER A 160 4.82 5.40 24.77
CA SER A 160 5.51 5.38 23.48
C SER A 160 4.64 5.83 22.31
N VAL A 161 3.32 5.75 22.45
CA VAL A 161 2.36 6.25 21.44
C VAL A 161 2.53 7.74 21.22
N ASP A 162 2.68 8.52 22.29
CA ASP A 162 2.90 9.95 22.20
C ASP A 162 4.29 10.29 21.64
N MET A 163 5.29 9.45 21.91
CA MET A 163 6.61 9.61 21.30
C MET A 163 6.55 9.45 19.78
N ILE A 164 5.87 8.38 19.30
CA ILE A 164 5.67 8.18 17.87
C ILE A 164 4.85 9.32 17.27
N ARG A 165 3.76 9.75 17.91
CA ARG A 165 2.91 10.84 17.45
C ARG A 165 3.71 12.13 17.24
N ASN A 166 4.55 12.50 18.18
CA ASN A 166 5.37 13.69 18.11
C ASN A 166 6.37 13.69 16.94
N ASN A 167 6.86 12.50 16.58
CA ASN A 167 7.80 12.29 15.47
C ASN A 167 7.09 11.96 14.14
N SER A 168 5.75 11.93 14.13
CA SER A 168 4.96 11.62 12.93
C SER A 168 4.63 12.85 12.12
N ARG A 169 4.65 12.72 10.79
CA ARG A 169 4.24 13.75 9.83
C ARG A 169 3.52 13.10 8.65
N ILE A 170 2.69 13.89 7.98
CA ILE A 170 2.05 13.48 6.73
C ILE A 170 2.98 13.83 5.58
N LEU A 171 3.23 12.86 4.72
CA LEU A 171 3.92 13.04 3.45
C LEU A 171 3.14 12.26 2.39
N HIS A 172 2.31 12.98 1.63
CA HIS A 172 1.48 12.34 0.61
C HIS A 172 2.30 11.60 -0.43
N LEU A 173 1.73 10.52 -0.95
CA LEU A 173 2.34 9.73 -2.02
C LEU A 173 2.46 10.60 -3.29
N GLY A 174 3.68 10.75 -3.80
CA GLY A 174 3.90 11.40 -5.09
C GLY A 174 3.44 10.50 -6.23
N MET A 175 2.62 11.04 -7.14
CA MET A 175 2.12 10.36 -8.31
C MET A 175 2.33 11.23 -9.55
N ASP A 176 2.71 10.61 -10.65
CA ASP A 176 2.77 11.29 -11.96
C ASP A 176 1.41 11.19 -12.64
N LEU A 177 0.50 12.09 -12.26
CA LEU A 177 -0.85 12.14 -12.85
C LEU A 177 -0.86 12.75 -14.25
N GLN A 178 0.15 13.57 -14.61
CA GLN A 178 0.22 14.21 -15.93
C GLN A 178 0.39 13.21 -17.08
N GLN A 179 0.95 12.02 -16.79
CA GLN A 179 1.08 10.97 -17.81
C GLN A 179 -0.27 10.52 -18.39
N PHE A 180 -1.38 10.68 -17.64
CA PHE A 180 -2.71 10.30 -18.11
C PHE A 180 -3.30 11.31 -19.13
N ASP A 181 -2.90 12.58 -19.06
CA ASP A 181 -3.46 13.66 -19.89
C ASP A 181 -3.27 13.42 -21.39
N ASN A 182 -2.17 12.76 -21.77
CA ASN A 182 -1.88 12.44 -23.17
C ASN A 182 -2.81 11.37 -23.78
N HIS A 183 -3.64 10.73 -22.95
CA HIS A 183 -4.53 9.65 -23.34
C HIS A 183 -6.02 10.03 -23.26
N ARG A 184 -6.29 11.33 -23.09
CA ARG A 184 -7.66 11.85 -22.99
C ARG A 184 -8.47 11.51 -24.23
N ILE A 185 -9.66 10.99 -24.01
CA ILE A 185 -10.64 10.65 -25.05
C ILE A 185 -12.05 11.02 -24.57
N ASP A 186 -12.96 11.18 -25.52
CA ASP A 186 -14.34 11.54 -25.21
C ASP A 186 -15.11 10.39 -24.56
N HIS A 187 -16.08 10.75 -23.71
CA HIS A 187 -17.01 9.83 -23.09
C HIS A 187 -17.98 9.23 -24.13
N GLY A 188 -18.49 8.03 -23.83
CA GLY A 188 -19.52 7.38 -24.64
C GLY A 188 -20.91 7.92 -24.35
N GLU A 189 -21.93 7.40 -25.07
CA GLU A 189 -23.33 7.81 -24.89
C GLU A 189 -23.97 7.29 -23.61
N ALA A 190 -23.55 6.08 -23.15
CA ALA A 190 -24.07 5.47 -21.93
C ALA A 190 -23.05 5.64 -20.78
N PRO A 191 -23.52 5.89 -19.54
CA PRO A 191 -22.63 6.01 -18.39
C PRO A 191 -21.74 4.78 -18.22
N LEU A 192 -20.43 5.01 -18.06
CA LEU A 192 -19.44 3.96 -17.80
C LEU A 192 -19.07 3.94 -16.32
N ILE A 193 -19.37 2.82 -15.68
CA ILE A 193 -18.98 2.54 -14.30
C ILE A 193 -17.67 1.75 -14.34
N LEU A 194 -16.68 2.23 -13.60
CA LEU A 194 -15.35 1.66 -13.58
C LEU A 194 -15.03 1.02 -12.22
N TRP A 195 -14.43 -0.16 -12.27
CA TRP A 195 -13.68 -0.78 -11.19
C TRP A 195 -12.22 -0.88 -11.61
N ASN A 196 -11.31 -0.15 -10.96
CA ASN A 196 -9.88 -0.18 -11.23
C ASN A 196 -9.04 -0.71 -10.06
N HIS A 197 -9.69 -1.25 -9.03
CA HIS A 197 -9.02 -1.84 -7.87
C HIS A 197 -8.57 -3.28 -8.14
N ARG A 198 -7.58 -3.76 -7.35
CA ARG A 198 -7.21 -5.18 -7.31
C ARG A 198 -8.43 -6.04 -6.96
N TRP A 199 -8.47 -7.25 -7.46
CA TRP A 199 -9.56 -8.17 -7.19
C TRP A 199 -9.35 -8.86 -5.83
N GLU A 200 -9.50 -8.11 -4.77
CA GLU A 200 -9.27 -8.58 -3.40
C GLU A 200 -10.43 -8.21 -2.47
N TYR A 201 -10.51 -8.94 -1.35
CA TYR A 201 -11.58 -8.83 -0.35
C TYR A 201 -11.66 -7.43 0.31
N ASP A 202 -10.52 -6.76 0.50
CA ASP A 202 -10.43 -5.45 1.15
C ASP A 202 -11.05 -4.33 0.29
N LYS A 203 -11.21 -4.56 -1.00
CA LYS A 203 -11.88 -3.65 -1.94
C LYS A 203 -13.39 -3.81 -1.93
N ASN A 204 -13.91 -4.80 -1.18
CA ASN A 204 -15.34 -5.06 -0.97
C ASN A 204 -16.12 -5.15 -2.30
N PRO A 205 -15.74 -6.11 -3.19
CA PRO A 205 -16.42 -6.29 -4.46
C PRO A 205 -17.87 -6.74 -4.29
N ASP A 206 -18.22 -7.37 -3.16
CA ASP A 206 -19.59 -7.83 -2.87
C ASP A 206 -20.56 -6.64 -2.84
N ASP A 207 -20.25 -5.57 -2.11
CA ASP A 207 -21.08 -4.36 -2.07
C ASP A 207 -21.13 -3.68 -3.45
N PHE A 208 -20.00 -3.61 -4.15
CA PHE A 208 -19.95 -3.03 -5.50
C PHE A 208 -20.92 -3.72 -6.45
N PHE A 209 -20.82 -5.04 -6.60
CA PHE A 209 -21.69 -5.77 -7.50
C PHE A 209 -23.15 -5.84 -7.02
N SER A 210 -23.39 -5.90 -5.71
CA SER A 210 -24.75 -5.84 -5.14
C SER A 210 -25.46 -4.53 -5.49
N VAL A 211 -24.77 -3.40 -5.42
CA VAL A 211 -25.32 -2.10 -5.83
C VAL A 211 -25.62 -2.08 -7.33
N LEU A 212 -24.73 -2.62 -8.17
CA LEU A 212 -24.95 -2.68 -9.63
C LEU A 212 -26.15 -3.56 -10.02
N GLU A 213 -26.37 -4.68 -9.33
CA GLU A 213 -27.58 -5.51 -9.55
C GLU A 213 -28.85 -4.68 -9.28
N ARG A 214 -28.88 -3.90 -8.20
CA ARG A 214 -30.03 -3.02 -7.90
C ARG A 214 -30.20 -1.93 -8.96
N VAL A 215 -29.10 -1.32 -9.45
CA VAL A 215 -29.14 -0.32 -10.52
C VAL A 215 -29.78 -0.93 -11.79
N LYS A 216 -29.38 -2.15 -12.12
CA LYS A 216 -29.93 -2.93 -13.24
C LYS A 216 -31.42 -3.26 -13.05
N GLU A 217 -31.81 -3.69 -11.83
CA GLU A 217 -33.22 -3.98 -11.49
C GLU A 217 -34.12 -2.75 -11.60
N TYR A 218 -33.59 -1.55 -11.31
CA TYR A 218 -34.31 -0.28 -11.54
C TYR A 218 -34.39 0.12 -13.01
N GLY A 219 -33.80 -0.63 -13.93
CA GLY A 219 -33.89 -0.40 -15.37
C GLY A 219 -32.96 0.68 -15.89
N TYR A 220 -31.93 1.07 -15.17
CA TYR A 220 -30.92 2.01 -15.64
C TYR A 220 -29.93 1.34 -16.58
N ASP A 221 -29.66 1.97 -17.71
CA ASP A 221 -28.61 1.54 -18.63
C ASP A 221 -27.26 2.08 -18.19
N PHE A 222 -26.24 1.20 -18.22
CA PHE A 222 -24.85 1.55 -17.95
C PHE A 222 -23.90 0.58 -18.67
N LYS A 223 -22.67 0.99 -18.84
CA LYS A 223 -21.54 0.15 -19.24
C LYS A 223 -20.66 -0.13 -18.03
N LEU A 224 -19.99 -1.26 -18.03
CA LEU A 224 -19.17 -1.73 -16.92
C LEU A 224 -17.78 -2.11 -17.40
N ALA A 225 -16.76 -1.43 -16.89
CA ALA A 225 -15.36 -1.81 -17.03
C ALA A 225 -14.83 -2.29 -15.69
N VAL A 226 -14.42 -3.56 -15.60
CA VAL A 226 -13.80 -4.16 -14.42
C VAL A 226 -12.37 -4.46 -14.75
N MET A 227 -11.46 -3.66 -14.21
CA MET A 227 -10.03 -3.77 -14.41
C MET A 227 -9.33 -4.12 -13.09
N GLY A 228 -8.04 -3.88 -13.03
CA GLY A 228 -7.24 -4.15 -11.85
C GLY A 228 -6.59 -5.53 -11.88
N GLU A 229 -5.56 -5.66 -11.06
CA GLU A 229 -4.78 -6.89 -10.99
C GLU A 229 -5.61 -8.03 -10.38
N ASN A 230 -5.68 -9.14 -11.10
CA ASN A 230 -6.27 -10.38 -10.62
C ASN A 230 -5.18 -11.41 -10.38
N PHE A 231 -5.17 -11.99 -9.20
CA PHE A 231 -4.26 -13.07 -8.83
C PHE A 231 -4.85 -14.44 -9.18
N SER A 232 -4.07 -15.50 -8.98
CA SER A 232 -4.53 -16.88 -9.19
C SER A 232 -5.72 -17.27 -8.29
N GLN A 233 -5.92 -16.56 -7.21
CA GLN A 233 -7.07 -16.68 -6.31
C GLN A 233 -7.66 -15.29 -6.06
N TYR A 234 -8.91 -15.11 -6.40
CA TYR A 234 -9.70 -13.89 -6.17
C TYR A 234 -11.12 -14.26 -5.69
N PRO A 235 -11.88 -13.34 -5.10
CA PRO A 235 -13.24 -13.60 -4.63
C PRO A 235 -14.16 -14.14 -5.73
N ASP A 236 -14.93 -15.18 -5.41
CA ASP A 236 -15.84 -15.88 -6.36
C ASP A 236 -16.89 -14.93 -6.96
N ILE A 237 -17.23 -13.84 -6.27
CA ILE A 237 -18.18 -12.83 -6.74
C ILE A 237 -17.84 -12.28 -8.13
N PHE A 238 -16.55 -12.19 -8.51
CA PHE A 238 -16.18 -11.78 -9.85
C PHE A 238 -16.60 -12.77 -10.94
N VAL A 239 -16.63 -14.07 -10.63
CA VAL A 239 -17.09 -15.12 -11.56
C VAL A 239 -18.59 -14.99 -11.80
N ASP A 240 -19.35 -14.75 -10.74
CA ASP A 240 -20.80 -14.62 -10.83
C ASP A 240 -21.21 -13.29 -11.48
N ALA A 241 -20.53 -12.20 -11.11
CA ALA A 241 -20.74 -10.88 -11.72
C ALA A 241 -20.45 -10.88 -13.22
N HIS A 242 -19.41 -11.59 -13.68
CA HIS A 242 -19.12 -11.70 -15.13
C HIS A 242 -20.29 -12.32 -15.92
N LYS A 243 -21.02 -13.26 -15.30
CA LYS A 243 -22.21 -13.87 -15.93
C LYS A 243 -23.41 -12.91 -15.88
N SER A 244 -23.66 -12.32 -14.70
CA SER A 244 -24.81 -11.43 -14.46
C SER A 244 -24.77 -10.16 -15.30
N PHE A 245 -23.59 -9.57 -15.50
CA PHE A 245 -23.39 -8.30 -16.20
C PHE A 245 -22.89 -8.46 -17.64
N LYS A 246 -23.02 -9.65 -18.25
CA LYS A 246 -22.49 -9.96 -19.59
C LYS A 246 -22.84 -8.91 -20.66
N ASN A 247 -24.02 -8.31 -20.60
CA ASN A 247 -24.50 -7.33 -21.60
C ASN A 247 -23.99 -5.89 -21.30
N GLN A 248 -23.61 -5.59 -20.06
CA GLN A 248 -23.07 -4.31 -19.61
C GLN A 248 -21.54 -4.24 -19.75
N ILE A 249 -20.86 -5.38 -19.66
CA ILE A 249 -19.39 -5.46 -19.65
C ILE A 249 -18.81 -5.02 -21.01
N VAL A 250 -17.92 -4.02 -20.94
CA VAL A 250 -17.12 -3.54 -22.09
C VAL A 250 -15.62 -3.81 -21.91
N GLN A 251 -15.18 -4.02 -20.67
CA GLN A 251 -13.81 -4.44 -20.32
C GLN A 251 -13.88 -5.33 -19.09
N TRP A 252 -13.06 -6.42 -19.08
CA TRP A 252 -12.97 -7.34 -17.96
C TRP A 252 -11.57 -7.91 -17.82
N GLY A 253 -10.97 -7.72 -16.65
CA GLY A 253 -9.63 -8.18 -16.34
C GLY A 253 -8.54 -7.12 -16.51
N TYR A 254 -7.34 -7.52 -16.17
CA TYR A 254 -6.15 -6.66 -16.17
C TYR A 254 -5.82 -6.13 -17.56
N THR A 255 -5.32 -4.90 -17.61
CA THR A 255 -4.88 -4.23 -18.84
C THR A 255 -3.38 -4.00 -18.76
N ASP A 256 -2.59 -4.72 -19.57
CA ASP A 256 -1.12 -4.63 -19.59
C ASP A 256 -0.61 -3.29 -20.13
N SER A 257 -1.36 -2.68 -21.03
CA SER A 257 -1.02 -1.42 -21.68
C SER A 257 -1.41 -0.23 -20.80
N PHE A 258 -0.44 0.58 -20.36
CA PHE A 258 -0.72 1.83 -19.67
C PHE A 258 -1.61 2.77 -20.50
N THR A 259 -1.36 2.85 -21.81
CA THR A 259 -2.17 3.66 -22.73
C THR A 259 -3.65 3.26 -22.71
N ASP A 260 -3.92 1.97 -22.72
CA ASP A 260 -5.30 1.50 -22.71
C ASP A 260 -5.94 1.64 -21.32
N TYR A 261 -5.17 1.42 -20.24
CA TYR A 261 -5.59 1.71 -18.88
C TYR A 261 -6.00 3.18 -18.73
N ALA A 262 -5.14 4.12 -19.14
CA ALA A 262 -5.40 5.54 -19.07
C ALA A 262 -6.66 5.97 -19.88
N LYS A 263 -6.86 5.38 -21.07
CA LYS A 263 -8.08 5.61 -21.84
C LYS A 263 -9.35 5.15 -21.12
N TRP A 264 -9.30 4.04 -20.39
CA TRP A 264 -10.45 3.58 -19.61
C TRP A 264 -10.75 4.51 -18.45
N LEU A 265 -9.73 5.05 -17.77
CA LEU A 265 -9.92 6.07 -16.74
C LEU A 265 -10.60 7.31 -17.31
N TRP A 266 -10.14 7.82 -18.47
CA TRP A 266 -10.77 8.97 -19.14
C TRP A 266 -12.19 8.72 -19.64
N LYS A 267 -12.53 7.48 -20.01
CA LYS A 267 -13.89 7.11 -20.42
C LYS A 267 -14.86 6.98 -19.25
N ALA A 268 -14.38 6.77 -18.07
CA ALA A 268 -15.21 6.48 -16.91
C ALA A 268 -15.97 7.73 -16.45
N ASP A 269 -17.26 7.56 -16.22
CA ASP A 269 -18.12 8.59 -15.64
C ASP A 269 -18.24 8.45 -14.12
N ILE A 270 -18.17 7.21 -13.62
CA ILE A 270 -18.37 6.90 -12.22
C ILE A 270 -17.32 5.86 -11.77
N LEU A 271 -16.59 6.20 -10.72
CA LEU A 271 -15.70 5.28 -9.98
C LEU A 271 -16.25 5.05 -8.57
N PRO A 272 -17.07 4.02 -8.33
CA PRO A 272 -17.53 3.71 -6.99
C PRO A 272 -16.36 3.14 -6.15
N VAL A 273 -16.15 3.69 -4.96
CA VAL A 273 -15.13 3.23 -4.02
C VAL A 273 -15.82 2.50 -2.87
N THR A 274 -15.79 1.17 -2.90
CA THR A 274 -16.42 0.32 -1.87
C THR A 274 -15.40 -0.27 -0.89
N SER A 275 -14.13 0.06 -1.05
CA SER A 275 -13.05 -0.45 -0.21
C SER A 275 -13.34 -0.26 1.28
N ASN A 276 -13.13 -1.31 2.08
CA ASN A 276 -13.27 -1.24 3.53
C ASN A 276 -12.23 -0.32 4.15
N GLN A 277 -11.08 -0.18 3.50
CA GLN A 277 -10.00 0.70 3.95
C GLN A 277 -9.09 1.10 2.78
N GLU A 278 -8.82 2.39 2.68
CA GLU A 278 -7.81 2.97 1.80
C GLU A 278 -6.93 3.92 2.60
N PHE A 279 -5.65 3.63 2.71
CA PHE A 279 -4.72 4.53 3.39
C PHE A 279 -4.39 5.76 2.55
N PHE A 280 -4.26 5.58 1.23
CA PHE A 280 -4.05 6.67 0.28
C PHE A 280 -5.01 6.56 -0.92
N GLY A 281 -5.23 5.36 -1.43
CA GLY A 281 -6.13 5.13 -2.56
C GLY A 281 -5.52 5.56 -3.89
N ALA A 282 -4.33 5.07 -4.25
CA ALA A 282 -3.66 5.46 -5.49
C ALA A 282 -4.56 5.31 -6.72
N SER A 283 -5.25 4.18 -6.85
CA SER A 283 -6.19 3.94 -7.97
C SER A 283 -7.42 4.85 -7.97
N VAL A 284 -7.72 5.52 -6.86
CA VAL A 284 -8.79 6.52 -6.77
C VAL A 284 -8.30 7.91 -7.19
N MET A 285 -7.01 8.17 -6.97
CA MET A 285 -6.37 9.45 -7.32
C MET A 285 -6.01 9.53 -8.80
N GLU A 286 -5.80 8.41 -9.48
CA GLU A 286 -5.61 8.33 -10.93
C GLU A 286 -6.86 8.76 -11.68
#